data_454b84e7443ed80d9cdc3987e2b8adca
#
_entry.id   454b84e7443ed80d9cdc3987e2b8adca
#
_cell.length_a   1.000
_cell.length_b   1.000
_cell.length_c   1.000
_cell.angle_alpha   90.00
_cell.angle_beta   90.00
_cell.angle_gamma   90.00
#
_symmetry.space_group_name_H-M   'P 1'
#
loop_
_entity.id
_entity.type
_entity.pdbx_description
1 polymer ?
#
loop_
_entity_poly.entity_id
_entity_poly.type
_entity_poly.pdbx_seq_one_letter_code
_entity_poly.pdbx_strand_id
1 'polypeptide(L)'
;MLKKSLAYKNAHIDYFHLISGADFPCKSNDEIDRYFETHKGKSYMWFDSDEETTEWRKRKYPDRYRLYHFHDIGYNNNWIINVFRPIIEKVQHHHIYLRPEIKNVYAGWNWFSWHRSVVEYALCQIELHPKKLERMRYCTCIDEIFFHTMLHDDADWLGIETRNALRYIDWHPTRPAKTLPLVLDERDYTAIKESDAIFCRKVQPGVSERLLRMLEKNTRIL
;
A
#
# COMPACT_ATOMS: atom_id res chain seq x y z
N MET A 1 5.55 -1.34 -13.04
CA MET A 1 5.10 -2.72 -12.73
C MET A 1 3.73 -2.99 -13.34
N LEU A 2 2.65 -2.29 -12.97
CA LEU A 2 1.28 -2.53 -13.48
C LEU A 2 1.15 -2.55 -15.01
N LYS A 3 1.73 -1.58 -15.75
CA LYS A 3 1.75 -1.61 -17.23
C LYS A 3 2.35 -2.91 -17.81
N LYS A 4 3.40 -3.42 -17.20
CA LYS A 4 4.03 -4.68 -17.64
C LYS A 4 3.14 -5.89 -17.35
N SER A 5 2.44 -5.88 -16.21
CA SER A 5 1.52 -6.97 -15.86
C SER A 5 0.29 -7.01 -16.76
N LEU A 6 -0.27 -5.86 -17.14
CA LEU A 6 -1.36 -5.79 -18.14
C LEU A 6 -0.93 -6.24 -19.52
N ALA A 7 0.32 -5.96 -19.92
CA ALA A 7 0.87 -6.34 -21.21
C ALA A 7 1.29 -7.82 -21.31
N TYR A 8 1.14 -8.60 -20.25
CA TYR A 8 1.48 -10.02 -20.27
C TYR A 8 0.48 -10.81 -21.14
N LYS A 9 0.95 -11.21 -22.32
CA LYS A 9 0.09 -11.73 -23.39
C LYS A 9 -0.38 -13.17 -23.19
N ASN A 10 0.26 -13.93 -22.31
CA ASN A 10 0.06 -15.39 -22.20
C ASN A 10 -0.96 -15.80 -21.14
N ALA A 11 -1.53 -14.86 -20.39
CA ALA A 11 -2.54 -15.14 -19.39
C ALA A 11 -3.58 -14.02 -19.32
N HIS A 12 -4.84 -14.40 -19.17
CA HIS A 12 -5.88 -13.46 -18.80
C HIS A 12 -5.79 -13.24 -17.29
N ILE A 13 -5.39 -12.04 -16.87
CA ILE A 13 -5.25 -11.68 -15.47
C ILE A 13 -6.42 -10.76 -15.12
N ASP A 14 -7.29 -11.20 -14.22
CA ASP A 14 -8.43 -10.42 -13.75
C ASP A 14 -8.10 -9.58 -12.51
N TYR A 15 -7.22 -10.08 -11.62
CA TYR A 15 -6.88 -9.42 -10.38
C TYR A 15 -5.38 -9.18 -10.22
N PHE A 16 -5.07 -8.05 -9.60
CA PHE A 16 -3.70 -7.62 -9.31
C PHE A 16 -3.57 -7.35 -7.81
N HIS A 17 -2.62 -8.02 -7.17
CA HIS A 17 -2.35 -7.87 -5.75
C HIS A 17 -1.00 -7.19 -5.53
N LEU A 18 -0.99 -6.07 -4.81
CA LEU A 18 0.25 -5.47 -4.34
C LEU A 18 0.60 -6.08 -2.98
N ILE A 19 1.70 -6.81 -2.95
CA ILE A 19 2.26 -7.44 -1.76
C ILE A 19 3.71 -7.02 -1.55
N SER A 20 4.22 -7.21 -0.35
CA SER A 20 5.62 -6.97 0.01
C SER A 20 6.30 -8.29 0.43
N GLY A 21 7.61 -8.27 0.63
CA GLY A 21 8.35 -9.44 1.13
C GLY A 21 8.02 -9.86 2.56
N ALA A 22 7.16 -9.12 3.27
CA ALA A 22 6.67 -9.45 4.61
C ALA A 22 5.19 -9.86 4.62
N ASP A 23 4.59 -10.07 3.46
CA ASP A 23 3.23 -10.60 3.31
C ASP A 23 3.27 -12.08 2.99
N PHE A 24 2.24 -12.82 3.45
CA PHE A 24 2.08 -14.23 3.17
C PHE A 24 0.62 -14.56 2.85
N PRO A 25 0.31 -15.42 1.85
CA PRO A 25 -1.06 -15.84 1.59
C PRO A 25 -1.57 -16.72 2.75
N CYS A 26 -2.77 -16.42 3.22
CA CYS A 26 -3.39 -17.16 4.34
C CYS A 26 -4.63 -17.97 3.93
N LYS A 27 -4.95 -17.97 2.66
CA LYS A 27 -5.96 -18.82 2.01
C LYS A 27 -5.30 -19.63 0.89
N SER A 28 -5.88 -20.77 0.53
CA SER A 28 -5.44 -21.56 -0.62
C SER A 28 -5.78 -20.84 -1.94
N ASN A 29 -5.13 -21.25 -3.03
CA ASN A 29 -5.45 -20.71 -4.35
C ASN A 29 -6.93 -20.91 -4.69
N ASP A 30 -7.48 -22.09 -4.42
CA ASP A 30 -8.91 -22.39 -4.67
C ASP A 30 -9.85 -21.51 -3.81
N GLU A 31 -9.47 -21.17 -2.57
CA GLU A 31 -10.23 -20.25 -1.73
C GLU A 31 -10.15 -18.82 -2.29
N ILE A 32 -8.98 -18.38 -2.77
CA ILE A 32 -8.76 -17.08 -3.37
C ILE A 32 -9.56 -16.96 -4.67
N ASP A 33 -9.47 -17.94 -5.56
CA ASP A 33 -10.19 -17.97 -6.83
C ASP A 33 -11.71 -17.91 -6.58
N ARG A 34 -12.22 -18.77 -5.69
CA ARG A 34 -13.64 -18.76 -5.32
C ARG A 34 -14.08 -17.43 -4.73
N TYR A 35 -13.24 -16.81 -3.90
CA TYR A 35 -13.55 -15.49 -3.35
C TYR A 35 -13.76 -14.47 -4.45
N PHE A 36 -12.85 -14.38 -5.42
CA PHE A 36 -12.95 -13.41 -6.50
C PHE A 36 -13.99 -13.77 -7.56
N GLU A 37 -14.31 -15.04 -7.75
CA GLU A 37 -15.47 -15.45 -8.54
C GLU A 37 -16.78 -14.95 -7.92
N THR A 38 -16.92 -15.09 -6.60
CA THR A 38 -18.11 -14.63 -5.87
C THR A 38 -18.21 -13.10 -5.80
N HIS A 39 -17.07 -12.42 -5.74
CA HIS A 39 -16.97 -10.97 -5.66
C HIS A 39 -16.45 -10.35 -6.95
N LYS A 40 -16.86 -10.89 -8.08
CA LYS A 40 -16.35 -10.48 -9.40
C LYS A 40 -16.53 -8.97 -9.63
N GLY A 41 -15.44 -8.32 -10.06
CA GLY A 41 -15.40 -6.88 -10.32
C GLY A 41 -15.15 -6.00 -9.09
N LYS A 42 -15.25 -6.55 -7.87
CA LYS A 42 -14.91 -5.81 -6.65
C LYS A 42 -13.39 -5.64 -6.55
N SER A 43 -12.99 -4.50 -6.02
CA SER A 43 -11.59 -4.17 -5.73
C SER A 43 -11.45 -3.76 -4.27
N TYR A 44 -10.27 -3.91 -3.70
CA TYR A 44 -10.04 -3.74 -2.28
C TYR A 44 -8.81 -2.90 -2.03
N MET A 45 -8.96 -1.82 -1.24
CA MET A 45 -7.87 -0.96 -0.83
C MET A 45 -8.31 -0.15 0.40
N TRP A 46 -7.48 -0.12 1.44
CA TRP A 46 -7.83 0.62 2.64
C TRP A 46 -7.59 2.13 2.45
N PHE A 47 -8.64 2.91 2.61
CA PHE A 47 -8.55 4.36 2.72
C PHE A 47 -8.74 4.77 4.18
N ASP A 48 -7.95 5.72 4.62
CA ASP A 48 -8.17 6.36 5.91
C ASP A 48 -9.50 7.15 5.86
N SER A 49 -10.19 7.25 7.00
CA SER A 49 -11.41 8.07 7.08
C SER A 49 -11.08 9.55 6.87
N ASP A 50 -12.09 10.37 6.63
CA ASP A 50 -11.91 11.82 6.51
C ASP A 50 -11.30 12.44 7.77
N GLU A 51 -11.64 11.91 8.94
CA GLU A 51 -11.09 12.32 10.22
C GLU A 51 -9.61 11.92 10.32
N GLU A 52 -9.27 10.65 10.06
CA GLU A 52 -7.89 10.15 10.03
C GLU A 52 -7.06 10.94 9.01
N THR A 53 -7.59 11.17 7.81
CA THR A 53 -6.94 11.94 6.75
C THR A 53 -6.75 13.40 7.16
N THR A 54 -7.71 14.01 7.86
CA THR A 54 -7.61 15.38 8.36
C THR A 54 -6.56 15.49 9.45
N GLU A 55 -6.50 14.54 10.39
CA GLU A 55 -5.46 14.47 11.40
C GLU A 55 -4.09 14.23 10.76
N TRP A 56 -4.04 13.37 9.75
CA TRP A 56 -2.85 13.10 8.96
C TRP A 56 -2.33 14.37 8.26
N ARG A 57 -3.19 15.18 7.65
CA ARG A 57 -2.84 16.46 7.02
C ARG A 57 -2.32 17.48 8.02
N LYS A 58 -2.83 17.49 9.25
CA LYS A 58 -2.47 18.49 10.28
C LYS A 58 -1.15 18.21 11.00
N ARG A 59 -0.79 16.94 11.26
CA ARG A 59 0.28 16.60 12.20
C ARG A 59 1.70 16.57 11.64
N LYS A 60 1.97 15.72 10.66
CA LYS A 60 3.36 15.49 10.19
C LYS A 60 3.47 15.37 8.68
N TYR A 61 2.38 15.24 8.02
CA TYR A 61 2.34 14.75 6.67
C TYR A 61 2.33 15.83 5.58
N PRO A 62 2.01 17.12 5.88
CA PRO A 62 2.28 18.18 4.92
C PRO A 62 3.71 18.17 4.41
N ASP A 63 4.66 17.84 5.27
CA ASP A 63 6.07 17.76 4.92
C ASP A 63 6.34 16.70 3.86
N ARG A 64 5.58 15.60 3.85
CA ARG A 64 5.74 14.53 2.86
C ARG A 64 5.53 15.00 1.42
N TYR A 65 4.65 15.95 1.17
CA TYR A 65 4.32 16.43 -0.18
C TYR A 65 4.59 17.92 -0.40
N ARG A 66 4.91 18.68 0.64
CA ARG A 66 5.26 20.10 0.55
C ARG A 66 6.77 20.36 0.56
N LEU A 67 7.56 19.40 1.00
CA LEU A 67 9.02 19.44 0.90
C LEU A 67 9.50 18.63 -0.30
N TYR A 68 10.71 18.95 -0.77
CA TYR A 68 11.42 18.10 -1.72
C TYR A 68 12.21 17.04 -0.97
N HIS A 69 11.86 15.78 -1.20
CA HIS A 69 12.56 14.63 -0.68
C HIS A 69 13.33 13.96 -1.81
N PHE A 70 14.63 13.91 -1.71
CA PHE A 70 15.51 13.39 -2.77
C PHE A 70 15.92 11.94 -2.47
N HIS A 71 15.01 11.13 -1.92
CA HIS A 71 15.29 9.74 -1.57
C HIS A 71 15.70 8.90 -2.78
N ASP A 72 15.11 9.15 -3.94
CA ASP A 72 15.37 8.40 -5.17
C ASP A 72 16.64 8.87 -5.91
N ILE A 73 17.19 10.02 -5.52
CA ILE A 73 18.39 10.56 -6.13
C ILE A 73 19.58 10.23 -5.24
N GLY A 74 20.35 9.22 -5.65
CA GLY A 74 21.66 8.98 -5.04
C GLY A 74 21.71 7.90 -3.96
N TYR A 75 20.75 6.98 -3.91
CA TYR A 75 20.88 5.78 -3.07
C TYR A 75 22.13 4.95 -3.39
N ASN A 76 22.78 5.20 -4.53
CA ASN A 76 24.03 4.60 -4.95
C ASN A 76 25.21 5.57 -4.76
N ASN A 77 25.73 5.67 -3.54
CA ASN A 77 27.07 6.19 -3.22
C ASN A 77 27.41 7.64 -3.61
N ASN A 78 26.45 8.52 -3.83
CA ASN A 78 26.81 9.92 -4.04
C ASN A 78 26.93 10.64 -2.68
N TRP A 79 28.14 10.70 -2.14
CA TRP A 79 28.45 11.35 -0.86
C TRP A 79 28.00 12.80 -0.82
N ILE A 80 28.05 13.52 -1.95
CA ILE A 80 27.63 14.92 -2.07
C ILE A 80 26.13 15.05 -1.70
N ILE A 81 25.29 14.18 -2.25
CA ILE A 81 23.85 14.19 -1.96
C ILE A 81 23.58 13.86 -0.49
N ASN A 82 24.31 12.92 0.07
CA ASN A 82 24.17 12.53 1.48
C ASN A 82 24.57 13.66 2.45
N VAL A 83 25.51 14.52 2.07
CA VAL A 83 25.92 15.68 2.87
C VAL A 83 24.95 16.85 2.71
N PHE A 84 24.48 17.14 1.49
CA PHE A 84 23.63 18.30 1.24
C PHE A 84 22.15 18.06 1.54
N ARG A 85 21.68 16.83 1.46
CA ARG A 85 20.28 16.46 1.73
C ARG A 85 19.75 16.95 3.09
N PRO A 86 20.40 16.66 4.25
CA PRO A 86 19.92 17.15 5.53
C PRO A 86 19.95 18.68 5.65
N ILE A 87 20.86 19.33 4.95
CA ILE A 87 20.94 20.81 4.90
C ILE A 87 19.73 21.35 4.11
N ILE A 88 19.43 20.77 2.95
CA ILE A 88 18.29 21.19 2.13
C ILE A 88 16.97 20.94 2.88
N GLU A 89 16.81 19.79 3.53
CA GLU A 89 15.64 19.48 4.35
C GLU A 89 15.48 20.49 5.48
N LYS A 90 16.56 20.81 6.20
CA LYS A 90 16.56 21.80 7.27
C LYS A 90 16.21 23.21 6.80
N VAL A 91 16.73 23.63 5.66
CA VAL A 91 16.41 24.93 5.05
C VAL A 91 14.93 25.01 4.66
N GLN A 92 14.39 23.96 4.08
CA GLN A 92 12.97 23.89 3.72
C GLN A 92 12.05 24.00 4.94
N HIS A 93 12.40 23.42 6.08
CA HIS A 93 11.63 23.54 7.32
C HIS A 93 11.63 24.96 7.91
N HIS A 94 12.67 25.77 7.65
CA HIS A 94 12.80 27.12 8.21
C HIS A 94 12.20 28.22 7.31
N HIS A 95 12.11 27.99 6.01
CA HIS A 95 11.83 29.02 5.03
C HIS A 95 10.75 28.66 4.04
N ILE A 96 9.51 28.48 4.47
CA ILE A 96 8.39 28.37 3.53
C ILE A 96 8.46 27.09 2.69
N TYR A 97 7.41 26.33 2.77
CA TYR A 97 7.21 25.19 1.88
C TYR A 97 7.40 25.62 0.41
N LEU A 98 8.46 25.14 -0.21
CA LEU A 98 8.80 25.49 -1.60
C LEU A 98 7.81 24.95 -2.62
N ARG A 99 6.96 24.02 -2.19
CA ARG A 99 5.95 23.37 -3.05
C ARG A 99 4.55 23.81 -2.61
N PRO A 100 3.68 24.19 -3.56
CA PRO A 100 2.30 24.54 -3.23
C PRO A 100 1.59 23.35 -2.59
N GLU A 101 0.58 23.62 -1.78
CA GLU A 101 -0.27 22.59 -1.20
C GLU A 101 -0.99 21.80 -2.29
N ILE A 102 -1.11 20.49 -2.08
CA ILE A 102 -2.00 19.65 -2.86
C ILE A 102 -3.32 19.65 -2.12
N LYS A 103 -4.36 20.18 -2.75
CA LYS A 103 -5.72 20.11 -2.21
C LYS A 103 -6.23 18.67 -2.31
N ASN A 104 -7.04 18.26 -1.35
CA ASN A 104 -7.69 16.95 -1.35
C ASN A 104 -6.71 15.78 -1.45
N VAL A 105 -5.70 15.77 -0.59
CA VAL A 105 -4.84 14.60 -0.41
C VAL A 105 -5.56 13.59 0.46
N TYR A 106 -5.68 12.38 -0.04
CA TYR A 106 -6.22 11.23 0.67
C TYR A 106 -5.11 10.22 0.91
N ALA A 107 -5.21 9.48 2.00
CA ALA A 107 -4.22 8.53 2.43
C ALA A 107 -4.83 7.17 2.76
N GLY A 108 -3.99 6.19 2.96
CA GLY A 108 -4.38 4.85 3.37
C GLY A 108 -3.26 3.85 3.23
N TRP A 109 -3.59 2.59 3.35
CA TRP A 109 -2.61 1.52 3.21
C TRP A 109 -2.24 1.32 1.74
N ASN A 110 -0.97 1.14 1.46
CA ASN A 110 -0.49 0.95 0.08
C ASN A 110 -0.81 -0.41 -0.53
N TRP A 111 -1.30 -1.38 0.25
CA TRP A 111 -1.68 -2.70 -0.24
C TRP A 111 -3.07 -2.68 -0.85
N PHE A 112 -3.19 -3.36 -1.99
CA PHE A 112 -4.46 -3.48 -2.68
C PHE A 112 -4.63 -4.87 -3.32
N SER A 113 -5.88 -5.18 -3.63
CA SER A 113 -6.29 -6.27 -4.51
C SER A 113 -7.29 -5.70 -5.51
N TRP A 114 -6.82 -5.36 -6.70
CA TRP A 114 -7.60 -4.64 -7.69
C TRP A 114 -8.02 -5.52 -8.85
N HIS A 115 -9.27 -5.41 -9.26
CA HIS A 115 -9.75 -5.91 -10.54
C HIS A 115 -9.05 -5.16 -11.69
N ARG A 116 -8.92 -5.83 -12.84
CA ARG A 116 -8.27 -5.28 -14.05
C ARG A 116 -8.77 -3.89 -14.42
N SER A 117 -10.09 -3.66 -14.35
CA SER A 117 -10.71 -2.38 -14.69
C SER A 117 -10.14 -1.20 -13.88
N VAL A 118 -9.88 -1.40 -12.57
CA VAL A 118 -9.28 -0.36 -11.72
C VAL A 118 -7.83 -0.08 -12.12
N VAL A 119 -7.08 -1.13 -12.47
CA VAL A 119 -5.69 -0.97 -12.94
C VAL A 119 -5.66 -0.20 -14.26
N GLU A 120 -6.53 -0.54 -15.21
CA GLU A 120 -6.65 0.14 -16.51
C GLU A 120 -7.07 1.60 -16.31
N TYR A 121 -8.08 1.84 -15.47
CA TYR A 121 -8.50 3.20 -15.11
C TYR A 121 -7.36 4.01 -14.49
N ALA A 122 -6.68 3.48 -13.47
CA ALA A 122 -5.58 4.15 -12.80
C ALA A 122 -4.45 4.53 -13.77
N LEU A 123 -4.11 3.64 -14.70
CA LEU A 123 -3.10 3.93 -15.72
C LEU A 123 -3.57 4.98 -16.73
N CYS A 124 -4.85 4.96 -17.12
CA CYS A 124 -5.45 6.00 -17.96
C CYS A 124 -5.39 7.37 -17.26
N GLN A 125 -5.77 7.44 -15.98
CA GLN A 125 -5.70 8.68 -15.21
C GLN A 125 -4.26 9.24 -15.10
N ILE A 126 -3.26 8.38 -14.96
CA ILE A 126 -1.85 8.79 -14.97
C ILE A 126 -1.46 9.41 -16.32
N GLU A 127 -1.93 8.84 -17.42
CA GLU A 127 -1.64 9.34 -18.78
C GLU A 127 -2.37 10.64 -19.10
N LEU A 128 -3.61 10.77 -18.65
CA LEU A 128 -4.42 11.98 -18.84
C LEU A 128 -3.95 13.14 -17.96
N HIS A 129 -3.37 12.85 -16.78
CA HIS A 129 -2.98 13.84 -15.79
C HIS A 129 -1.48 13.77 -15.42
N PRO A 130 -0.54 13.89 -16.38
CA PRO A 130 0.89 13.72 -16.11
C PRO A 130 1.42 14.74 -15.08
N LYS A 131 0.83 15.94 -15.02
CA LYS A 131 1.18 16.96 -14.01
C LYS A 131 0.88 16.52 -12.58
N LYS A 132 -0.16 15.70 -12.35
CA LYS A 132 -0.43 15.14 -11.01
C LYS A 132 0.69 14.19 -10.61
N LEU A 133 1.13 13.32 -11.51
CA LEU A 133 2.26 12.41 -11.26
C LEU A 133 3.55 13.18 -11.02
N GLU A 134 3.86 14.18 -11.86
CA GLU A 134 5.05 15.02 -11.69
C GLU A 134 5.01 15.78 -10.36
N ARG A 135 3.83 16.26 -9.95
CA ARG A 135 3.65 16.95 -8.67
C ARG A 135 3.96 16.04 -7.48
N MET A 136 3.68 14.75 -7.59
CA MET A 136 3.97 13.75 -6.57
C MET A 136 5.44 13.27 -6.57
N ARG A 137 6.20 13.57 -7.62
CA ARG A 137 7.64 13.30 -7.66
C ARG A 137 8.34 14.04 -6.53
N TYR A 138 9.31 13.46 -5.92
CA TYR A 138 10.01 13.99 -4.74
C TYR A 138 9.17 14.09 -3.45
N CYS A 139 7.98 13.52 -3.40
CA CYS A 139 7.27 13.28 -2.15
C CYS A 139 7.86 12.05 -1.44
N THR A 140 7.76 12.01 -0.12
CA THR A 140 8.11 10.78 0.64
C THR A 140 6.85 9.96 0.93
N CYS A 141 6.98 8.63 1.01
CA CYS A 141 5.86 7.70 1.23
C CYS A 141 4.69 7.96 0.27
N ILE A 142 5.01 8.16 -1.00
CA ILE A 142 4.05 8.48 -2.05
C ILE A 142 3.05 7.35 -2.30
N ASP A 143 3.44 6.13 -2.03
CA ASP A 143 2.64 4.91 -2.13
C ASP A 143 1.41 4.91 -1.20
N GLU A 144 1.48 5.64 -0.09
CA GLU A 144 0.37 5.79 0.87
C GLU A 144 -0.63 6.90 0.49
N ILE A 145 -0.33 7.72 -0.53
CA ILE A 145 -1.17 8.88 -0.90
C ILE A 145 -1.52 8.96 -2.38
N PHE A 146 -0.69 8.46 -3.27
CA PHE A 146 -0.82 8.67 -4.72
C PHE A 146 -2.11 8.07 -5.28
N PHE A 147 -2.29 6.76 -5.11
CA PHE A 147 -3.47 6.09 -5.62
C PHE A 147 -4.73 6.48 -4.83
N HIS A 148 -4.62 6.69 -3.53
CA HIS A 148 -5.73 7.16 -2.71
C HIS A 148 -6.25 8.51 -3.20
N THR A 149 -5.35 9.48 -3.39
CA THR A 149 -5.71 10.82 -3.89
C THR A 149 -6.25 10.78 -5.33
N MET A 150 -5.80 9.83 -6.13
CA MET A 150 -6.21 9.72 -7.52
C MET A 150 -7.56 9.03 -7.69
N LEU A 151 -7.88 8.06 -6.84
CA LEU A 151 -9.04 7.17 -6.99
C LEU A 151 -10.18 7.49 -6.01
N HIS A 152 -9.98 8.38 -5.04
CA HIS A 152 -10.93 8.64 -3.96
C HIS A 152 -12.33 8.96 -4.47
N ASP A 153 -12.42 9.95 -5.36
CA ASP A 153 -13.72 10.46 -5.83
C ASP A 153 -14.47 9.45 -6.72
N ASP A 154 -13.75 8.50 -7.30
CA ASP A 154 -14.28 7.48 -8.21
C ASP A 154 -14.37 6.09 -7.54
N ALA A 155 -14.01 5.96 -6.26
CA ALA A 155 -13.87 4.67 -5.59
C ALA A 155 -15.15 3.84 -5.63
N ASP A 156 -16.30 4.45 -5.33
CA ASP A 156 -17.61 3.78 -5.35
C ASP A 156 -17.97 3.30 -6.75
N TRP A 157 -17.79 4.14 -7.75
CA TRP A 157 -18.05 3.80 -9.15
C TRP A 157 -17.14 2.69 -9.65
N LEU A 158 -15.89 2.67 -9.20
CA LEU A 158 -14.90 1.64 -9.51
C LEU A 158 -15.13 0.32 -8.76
N GLY A 159 -16.09 0.28 -7.84
CA GLY A 159 -16.35 -0.89 -6.99
C GLY A 159 -15.22 -1.18 -6.00
N ILE A 160 -14.54 -0.14 -5.51
CA ILE A 160 -13.46 -0.28 -4.53
C ILE A 160 -14.06 -0.30 -3.13
N GLU A 161 -13.87 -1.40 -2.41
CA GLU A 161 -14.15 -1.52 -0.98
C GLU A 161 -13.06 -0.78 -0.20
N THR A 162 -13.40 0.43 0.28
CA THR A 162 -12.41 1.37 0.83
C THR A 162 -12.03 1.09 2.28
N ARG A 163 -12.73 0.19 2.98
CA ARG A 163 -12.44 -0.19 4.39
C ARG A 163 -11.98 -1.63 4.51
N ASN A 164 -11.58 -2.25 3.42
CA ASN A 164 -11.05 -3.60 3.37
C ASN A 164 -9.89 -3.67 2.37
N ALA A 165 -8.73 -4.12 2.80
CA ALA A 165 -7.59 -4.37 1.92
C ALA A 165 -7.33 -5.86 1.70
N LEU A 166 -8.18 -6.75 2.23
CA LEU A 166 -8.00 -8.20 2.28
C LEU A 166 -6.68 -8.61 2.94
N ARG A 167 -6.28 -7.84 3.96
CA ARG A 167 -5.02 -8.05 4.70
C ARG A 167 -5.32 -8.18 6.19
N TYR A 168 -4.83 -9.25 6.81
CA TYR A 168 -4.76 -9.33 8.27
C TYR A 168 -3.50 -8.60 8.74
N ILE A 169 -3.71 -7.46 9.41
CA ILE A 169 -2.64 -6.62 9.94
C ILE A 169 -3.01 -6.21 11.36
N ASP A 170 -2.18 -6.52 12.33
CA ASP A 170 -2.39 -6.09 13.71
C ASP A 170 -1.58 -4.83 14.04
N TRP A 171 -2.27 -3.70 14.04
CA TRP A 171 -1.73 -2.40 14.43
C TRP A 171 -1.86 -2.09 15.91
N HIS A 172 -2.73 -2.84 16.63
CA HIS A 172 -3.08 -2.62 18.03
C HIS A 172 -2.97 -3.92 18.83
N PRO A 173 -1.79 -4.56 18.84
CA PRO A 173 -1.63 -5.85 19.49
C PRO A 173 -1.86 -5.75 21.00
N THR A 174 -2.51 -6.75 21.55
CA THR A 174 -2.71 -6.91 23.00
C THR A 174 -1.46 -7.42 23.72
N ARG A 175 -0.45 -7.85 22.95
CA ARG A 175 0.84 -8.33 23.46
C ARG A 175 1.98 -7.37 23.11
N PRO A 176 3.09 -7.37 23.86
CA PRO A 176 4.24 -6.53 23.57
C PRO A 176 4.77 -6.76 22.15
N ALA A 177 4.95 -5.68 21.40
CA ALA A 177 5.49 -5.68 20.06
C ALA A 177 6.73 -4.78 19.96
N LYS A 178 7.81 -5.28 19.37
CA LYS A 178 9.03 -4.48 19.12
C LYS A 178 8.83 -3.46 17.99
N THR A 179 7.95 -3.76 17.06
CA THR A 179 7.63 -2.92 15.90
C THR A 179 6.16 -3.04 15.57
N LEU A 180 5.58 -2.00 14.94
CA LEU A 180 4.25 -2.04 14.37
C LEU A 180 4.33 -2.03 12.84
N PRO A 181 3.43 -2.73 12.17
CA PRO A 181 2.48 -3.69 12.73
C PRO A 181 3.17 -4.87 13.42
N LEU A 182 2.40 -5.60 14.23
CA LEU A 182 2.88 -6.78 14.94
C LEU A 182 3.53 -7.78 13.98
N VAL A 183 4.68 -8.34 14.36
CA VAL A 183 5.21 -9.54 13.70
C VAL A 183 4.40 -10.73 14.18
N LEU A 184 3.68 -11.36 13.25
CA LEU A 184 2.73 -12.44 13.51
C LEU A 184 3.46 -13.75 13.82
N ASP A 185 2.89 -14.54 14.71
CA ASP A 185 3.36 -15.87 15.06
C ASP A 185 2.20 -16.88 15.17
N GLU A 186 2.46 -18.11 15.63
CA GLU A 186 1.44 -19.16 15.70
C GLU A 186 0.20 -18.81 16.53
N ARG A 187 0.32 -17.85 17.46
CA ARG A 187 -0.82 -17.41 18.29
C ARG A 187 -1.87 -16.66 17.49
N ASP A 188 -1.47 -16.10 16.34
CA ASP A 188 -2.35 -15.34 15.45
C ASP A 188 -3.10 -16.22 14.46
N TYR A 189 -2.76 -17.52 14.38
CA TYR A 189 -3.30 -18.44 13.37
C TYR A 189 -4.82 -18.47 13.31
N THR A 190 -5.48 -18.61 14.48
CA THR A 190 -6.93 -18.68 14.55
C THR A 190 -7.59 -17.41 14.04
N ALA A 191 -7.14 -16.25 14.52
CA ALA A 191 -7.66 -14.96 14.09
C ALA A 191 -7.46 -14.71 12.59
N ILE A 192 -6.31 -15.12 12.04
CA ILE A 192 -6.04 -15.05 10.60
C ILE A 192 -7.03 -15.94 9.81
N LYS A 193 -7.24 -17.17 10.25
CA LYS A 193 -8.12 -18.12 9.54
C LYS A 193 -9.59 -17.72 9.60
N GLU A 194 -10.03 -17.09 10.68
CA GLU A 194 -11.40 -16.61 10.88
C GLU A 194 -11.65 -15.27 10.14
N SER A 195 -10.59 -14.57 9.74
CA SER A 195 -10.71 -13.31 8.98
C SER A 195 -11.01 -13.55 7.49
N ASP A 196 -11.56 -12.53 6.84
CA ASP A 196 -11.75 -12.49 5.38
C ASP A 196 -10.46 -12.19 4.62
N ALA A 197 -9.34 -12.03 5.32
CA ALA A 197 -8.06 -11.70 4.73
C ALA A 197 -7.54 -12.83 3.82
N ILE A 198 -7.01 -12.45 2.67
CA ILE A 198 -6.34 -13.34 1.73
C ILE A 198 -4.84 -13.39 2.01
N PHE A 199 -4.28 -12.30 2.51
CA PHE A 199 -2.89 -12.18 2.90
C PHE A 199 -2.80 -11.76 4.36
N CYS A 200 -1.73 -12.15 5.03
CA CYS A 200 -1.41 -11.67 6.38
C CYS A 200 -0.04 -10.99 6.41
N ARG A 201 0.08 -10.04 7.32
CA ARG A 201 1.32 -9.34 7.57
C ARG A 201 1.39 -8.83 9.02
N LYS A 202 2.53 -8.72 9.60
CA LYS A 202 3.88 -8.78 9.06
C LYS A 202 4.47 -10.13 9.43
N VAL A 203 4.98 -10.87 8.46
CA VAL A 203 5.74 -12.12 8.74
C VAL A 203 7.24 -11.81 8.68
N GLN A 204 8.00 -12.49 9.52
CA GLN A 204 9.44 -12.31 9.63
C GLN A 204 10.15 -13.65 9.91
N PRO A 205 11.27 -13.94 9.23
CA PRO A 205 12.08 -15.12 9.53
C PRO A 205 12.48 -15.18 11.02
N GLY A 206 12.54 -16.37 11.57
CA GLY A 206 12.86 -16.60 12.98
C GLY A 206 11.70 -16.40 13.95
N VAL A 207 10.66 -15.63 13.59
CA VAL A 207 9.48 -15.40 14.43
C VAL A 207 8.24 -16.12 13.88
N SER A 208 7.99 -15.97 12.58
CA SER A 208 6.75 -16.44 11.95
C SER A 208 6.81 -17.87 11.41
N GLU A 209 7.91 -18.57 11.52
CA GLU A 209 8.13 -19.87 10.86
C GLU A 209 7.08 -20.94 11.23
N ARG A 210 6.65 -20.96 12.49
CA ARG A 210 5.63 -21.92 12.93
C ARG A 210 4.26 -21.56 12.35
N LEU A 211 3.91 -20.28 12.35
CA LEU A 211 2.71 -19.78 11.70
C LEU A 211 2.69 -20.14 10.21
N LEU A 212 3.81 -19.87 9.50
CA LEU A 212 3.90 -20.14 8.07
C LEU A 212 3.70 -21.62 7.77
N ARG A 213 4.34 -22.54 8.54
CA ARG A 213 4.09 -23.98 8.40
C ARG A 213 2.64 -24.39 8.65
N MET A 214 1.94 -23.73 9.59
CA MET A 214 0.51 -23.99 9.86
C MET A 214 -0.36 -23.49 8.69
N LEU A 215 -0.05 -22.34 8.11
CA LEU A 215 -0.75 -21.80 6.95
C LEU A 215 -0.50 -22.67 5.71
N GLU A 216 0.75 -23.04 5.41
CA GLU A 216 1.12 -23.88 4.25
C GLU A 216 0.43 -25.25 4.24
N LYS A 217 0.32 -25.91 5.39
CA LYS A 217 -0.39 -27.21 5.50
C LYS A 217 -1.84 -27.12 5.04
N ASN A 218 -2.47 -25.95 5.19
CA ASN A 218 -3.87 -25.73 4.84
C ASN A 218 -4.04 -24.99 3.51
N THR A 219 -2.99 -24.46 2.95
CA THR A 219 -3.02 -23.69 1.70
C THR A 219 -2.40 -24.46 0.53
N ARG A 220 -2.08 -25.75 0.59
CA ARG A 220 -1.39 -26.48 -0.49
C ARG A 220 -1.02 -25.57 -1.65
N ILE A 221 0.07 -24.84 -1.45
CA ILE A 221 0.68 -24.05 -2.53
C ILE A 221 1.42 -25.10 -3.37
N LEU A 222 0.86 -25.41 -4.55
CA LEU A 222 1.55 -26.20 -5.57
C LEU A 222 2.64 -25.34 -6.20
#